data_0db14cdd2e5ea3e581dc5107edbadbf1
#
_entry.id   0db14cdd2e5ea3e581dc5107edbadbf1
#
_cell.length_a   1.000
_cell.length_b   1.000
_cell.length_c   1.000
_cell.angle_alpha   90.00
_cell.angle_beta   90.00
_cell.angle_gamma   90.00
#
_symmetry.space_group_name_H-M   'P 1'
#
loop_
_entity.id
_entity.type
_entity.pdbx_description
1 polymer ?
#
loop_
_entity_poly.entity_id
_entity_poly.type
_entity_poly.pdbx_seq_one_letter_code
_entity_poly.pdbx_strand_id
1 'polypeptide(L)'
;MSIESFMQGYKKAWETSDGDLLASLFTADGTYHNTPFATQAGHDQIKAYWERTKLQQDIRLEFEILHAHAAGGVAHWRTTYQVTSEKMFNMWAASAGTNMIARQPGDPLPRLVLDGMAVVDLNQQGLCRRFQIWWHAMPEQ
;
A
#
# COMPACT_ATOMS: atom_id res chain seq x y z
N MET A 1 18.75 -7.85 -6.63
CA MET A 1 17.32 -7.94 -6.48
C MET A 1 17.00 -8.29 -5.07
N SER A 2 16.35 -7.38 -4.37
CA SER A 2 16.27 -7.37 -2.93
C SER A 2 14.99 -6.74 -2.47
N ILE A 3 14.67 -6.90 -1.19
CA ILE A 3 13.56 -6.17 -0.56
C ILE A 3 13.74 -4.66 -0.72
N GLU A 4 14.97 -4.15 -0.68
CA GLU A 4 15.25 -2.72 -0.89
C GLU A 4 14.75 -2.27 -2.27
N SER A 5 15.11 -2.98 -3.34
CA SER A 5 14.66 -2.62 -4.69
C SER A 5 13.16 -2.78 -4.85
N PHE A 6 12.56 -3.82 -4.23
CA PHE A 6 11.10 -3.98 -4.23
C PHE A 6 10.43 -2.77 -3.55
N MET A 7 10.89 -2.38 -2.37
CA MET A 7 10.30 -1.27 -1.64
C MET A 7 10.50 0.07 -2.36
N GLN A 8 11.60 0.27 -3.08
CA GLN A 8 11.79 1.45 -3.93
C GLN A 8 10.75 1.47 -5.06
N GLY A 9 10.51 0.34 -5.69
CA GLY A 9 9.46 0.21 -6.71
C GLY A 9 8.07 0.45 -6.15
N TYR A 10 7.77 -0.09 -4.97
CA TYR A 10 6.50 0.10 -4.28
C TYR A 10 6.26 1.59 -3.96
N LYS A 11 7.28 2.25 -3.42
CA LYS A 11 7.23 3.70 -3.17
C LYS A 11 6.90 4.47 -4.44
N LYS A 12 7.60 4.19 -5.53
CA LYS A 12 7.37 4.87 -6.80
C LYS A 12 5.98 4.59 -7.35
N ALA A 13 5.52 3.34 -7.29
CA ALA A 13 4.19 2.97 -7.76
C ALA A 13 3.09 3.70 -6.98
N TRP A 14 3.27 3.89 -5.69
CA TRP A 14 2.29 4.60 -4.88
C TRP A 14 2.36 6.11 -5.15
N GLU A 15 3.53 6.70 -5.09
CA GLU A 15 3.70 8.17 -5.25
C GLU A 15 3.30 8.65 -6.64
N THR A 16 3.36 7.79 -7.66
CA THR A 16 2.96 8.10 -9.03
C THR A 16 1.61 7.50 -9.43
N SER A 17 0.94 6.79 -8.51
CA SER A 17 -0.33 6.10 -8.78
C SER A 17 -0.24 5.16 -9.99
N ASP A 18 0.85 4.42 -10.09
CA ASP A 18 1.19 3.60 -11.26
C ASP A 18 0.91 2.12 -10.98
N GLY A 19 -0.29 1.66 -11.38
CA GLY A 19 -0.69 0.27 -11.19
C GLY A 19 0.08 -0.72 -12.07
N ASP A 20 0.51 -0.29 -13.25
CA ASP A 20 1.34 -1.14 -14.13
C ASP A 20 2.71 -1.38 -13.51
N LEU A 21 3.31 -0.35 -12.96
CA LEU A 21 4.57 -0.49 -12.24
C LEU A 21 4.40 -1.43 -11.03
N LEU A 22 3.35 -1.24 -10.24
CA LEU A 22 3.10 -2.10 -9.09
C LEU A 22 3.00 -3.57 -9.52
N ALA A 23 2.15 -3.86 -10.51
CA ALA A 23 1.97 -5.23 -10.99
C ALA A 23 3.28 -5.84 -11.49
N SER A 24 4.13 -5.03 -12.15
CA SER A 24 5.41 -5.50 -12.68
C SER A 24 6.39 -5.97 -11.60
N LEU A 25 6.18 -5.57 -10.34
CA LEU A 25 7.02 -6.01 -9.22
C LEU A 25 6.68 -7.43 -8.75
N PHE A 26 5.56 -7.98 -9.22
CA PHE A 26 5.01 -9.27 -8.77
C PHE A 26 5.15 -10.35 -9.84
N THR A 27 5.21 -11.59 -9.38
CA THR A 27 5.04 -12.75 -10.28
C THR A 27 3.63 -12.72 -10.87
N ALA A 28 3.41 -13.46 -11.97
CA ALA A 28 2.10 -13.49 -12.65
C ALA A 28 0.95 -13.92 -11.72
N ASP A 29 1.25 -14.78 -10.75
CA ASP A 29 0.29 -15.28 -9.75
C ASP A 29 0.54 -14.70 -8.35
N GLY A 30 1.34 -13.65 -8.26
CA GLY A 30 1.66 -13.00 -6.99
C GLY A 30 0.45 -12.45 -6.27
N THR A 31 0.55 -12.33 -4.95
CA THR A 31 -0.56 -11.88 -4.12
C THR A 31 -0.18 -10.64 -3.31
N TYR A 32 -1.11 -9.71 -3.24
CA TYR A 32 -1.03 -8.48 -2.45
C TYR A 32 -2.11 -8.55 -1.38
N HIS A 33 -1.70 -8.69 -0.13
CA HIS A 33 -2.60 -8.73 1.02
C HIS A 33 -2.62 -7.35 1.67
N ASN A 34 -3.60 -6.52 1.30
CA ASN A 34 -3.71 -5.16 1.80
C ASN A 34 -4.24 -5.08 3.23
N THR A 35 -4.85 -6.13 3.72
CA THR A 35 -5.18 -6.41 5.13
C THR A 35 -5.11 -7.92 5.33
N PRO A 36 -5.15 -8.43 6.59
CA PRO A 36 -5.24 -9.86 6.82
C PRO A 36 -6.47 -10.52 6.20
N PHE A 37 -7.49 -9.73 5.87
CA PHE A 37 -8.80 -10.24 5.42
C PHE A 37 -9.05 -10.00 3.92
N ALA A 38 -8.12 -9.41 3.19
CA ALA A 38 -8.31 -9.07 1.78
C ALA A 38 -7.05 -9.40 0.98
N THR A 39 -7.26 -10.05 -0.16
CA THR A 39 -6.18 -10.47 -1.05
C THR A 39 -6.48 -10.06 -2.49
N GLN A 40 -5.47 -9.51 -3.16
CA GLN A 40 -5.49 -9.26 -4.59
C GLN A 40 -4.55 -10.27 -5.22
N ALA A 41 -5.06 -11.18 -6.05
CA ALA A 41 -4.27 -12.25 -6.66
C ALA A 41 -4.10 -11.97 -8.16
N GLY A 42 -2.84 -11.95 -8.60
CA GLY A 42 -2.48 -11.75 -10.00
C GLY A 42 -2.47 -10.29 -10.43
N HIS A 43 -1.84 -10.03 -11.58
CA HIS A 43 -1.60 -8.67 -12.07
C HIS A 43 -2.88 -7.86 -12.26
N ASP A 44 -3.93 -8.47 -12.81
CA ASP A 44 -5.18 -7.75 -13.09
C ASP A 44 -5.85 -7.27 -11.79
N GLN A 45 -5.93 -8.12 -10.77
CA GLN A 45 -6.51 -7.73 -9.49
C GLN A 45 -5.64 -6.70 -8.76
N ILE A 46 -4.33 -6.83 -8.83
CA ILE A 46 -3.40 -5.87 -8.22
C ILE A 46 -3.57 -4.49 -8.87
N LYS A 47 -3.62 -4.43 -10.21
CA LYS A 47 -3.85 -3.17 -10.92
C LYS A 47 -5.21 -2.56 -10.58
N ALA A 48 -6.26 -3.36 -10.55
CA ALA A 48 -7.60 -2.88 -10.22
C ALA A 48 -7.66 -2.31 -8.80
N TYR A 49 -7.03 -2.98 -7.85
CA TYR A 49 -6.92 -2.48 -6.47
C TYR A 49 -6.21 -1.13 -6.43
N TRP A 50 -5.15 -0.96 -7.24
CA TRP A 50 -4.31 0.24 -7.22
C TRP A 50 -4.99 1.47 -7.84
N GLU A 51 -6.12 1.29 -8.56
CA GLU A 51 -6.89 2.42 -9.09
C GLU A 51 -7.32 3.40 -7.99
N ARG A 52 -7.48 2.92 -6.75
CA ARG A 52 -7.83 3.79 -5.61
C ARG A 52 -6.79 4.86 -5.33
N THR A 53 -5.52 4.65 -5.69
CA THR A 53 -4.47 5.65 -5.49
C THR A 53 -4.69 6.90 -6.35
N LYS A 54 -5.45 6.80 -7.42
CA LYS A 54 -5.81 7.95 -8.26
C LYS A 54 -6.76 8.92 -7.55
N LEU A 55 -7.39 8.47 -6.47
CA LEU A 55 -8.25 9.29 -5.61
C LEU A 55 -7.47 9.93 -4.45
N GLN A 56 -6.17 9.75 -4.41
CA GLN A 56 -5.26 10.29 -3.42
C GLN A 56 -4.40 11.37 -4.08
N GLN A 57 -4.06 12.40 -3.34
CA GLN A 57 -3.17 13.48 -3.82
C GLN A 57 -1.99 13.64 -2.89
N ASP A 58 -0.89 14.17 -3.44
CA ASP A 58 0.33 14.48 -2.68
C ASP A 58 0.75 13.29 -1.83
N ILE A 59 0.95 12.16 -2.48
CA ILE A 59 1.30 10.90 -1.85
C ILE A 59 2.80 10.90 -1.56
N ARG A 60 3.16 10.59 -0.31
CA ARG A 60 4.55 10.45 0.13
C ARG A 60 4.70 9.16 0.88
N LEU A 61 5.72 8.39 0.56
CA LEU A 61 6.03 7.14 1.24
C LEU A 61 7.49 7.13 1.68
N GLU A 62 7.70 6.75 2.93
CA GLU A 62 9.02 6.48 3.49
C GLU A 62 9.06 5.06 4.01
N PHE A 63 10.22 4.43 3.97
CA PHE A 63 10.38 3.09 4.51
C PHE A 63 11.79 2.87 5.04
N GLU A 64 11.90 1.88 5.92
CA GLU A 64 13.19 1.34 6.35
C GLU A 64 13.14 -0.19 6.32
N ILE A 65 14.23 -0.81 5.92
CA ILE A 65 14.35 -2.27 5.92
C ILE A 65 14.78 -2.70 7.32
N LEU A 66 13.93 -3.49 7.97
CA LEU A 66 14.22 -4.00 9.33
C LEU A 66 14.95 -5.34 9.29
N HIS A 67 14.66 -6.16 8.28
CA HIS A 67 15.31 -7.45 8.08
C HIS A 67 15.33 -7.78 6.60
N ALA A 68 16.47 -8.26 6.11
CA ALA A 68 16.61 -8.66 4.72
C ALA A 68 17.28 -10.03 4.64
N HIS A 69 16.80 -10.88 3.74
CA HIS A 69 17.40 -12.17 3.41
C HIS A 69 17.24 -12.42 1.89
N ALA A 70 17.80 -13.52 1.40
CA ALA A 70 17.85 -13.78 -0.03
C ALA A 70 16.46 -13.84 -0.70
N ALA A 71 15.43 -14.24 0.03
CA ALA A 71 14.07 -14.41 -0.49
C ALA A 71 13.10 -13.31 -0.04
N GLY A 72 13.60 -12.15 0.44
CA GLY A 72 12.76 -11.03 0.82
C GLY A 72 13.12 -10.40 2.16
N GLY A 73 12.14 -10.19 3.02
CA GLY A 73 12.36 -9.60 4.33
C GLY A 73 11.16 -8.84 4.88
N VAL A 74 11.46 -7.91 5.79
CA VAL A 74 10.47 -7.11 6.50
C VAL A 74 10.86 -5.63 6.42
N ALA A 75 9.88 -4.77 6.13
CA ALA A 75 10.07 -3.32 6.09
C ALA A 75 9.01 -2.62 6.94
N HIS A 76 9.42 -1.55 7.59
CA HIS A 76 8.50 -0.57 8.18
C HIS A 76 8.26 0.51 7.13
N TRP A 77 7.00 0.91 6.95
CA TRP A 77 6.65 1.95 5.99
C TRP A 77 5.65 2.93 6.58
N ARG A 78 5.68 4.14 6.06
CA ARG A 78 4.73 5.19 6.40
C ARG A 78 4.34 5.92 5.13
N THR A 79 3.04 6.07 4.90
CA THR A 79 2.50 6.79 3.75
C THR A 79 1.57 7.89 4.23
N THR A 80 1.66 9.05 3.59
CA THR A 80 0.70 10.14 3.80
C THR A 80 0.11 10.53 2.47
N TYR A 81 -1.18 10.90 2.47
CA TYR A 81 -1.83 11.42 1.29
C TYR A 81 -3.07 12.22 1.64
N GLN A 82 -3.44 13.15 0.74
CA GLN A 82 -4.67 13.91 0.85
C GLN A 82 -5.83 13.10 0.25
N VAL A 83 -6.89 12.94 1.02
CA VAL A 83 -8.15 12.36 0.53
C VAL A 83 -8.85 13.40 -0.34
N THR A 84 -9.34 12.99 -1.52
CA THR A 84 -9.90 13.91 -2.51
C THR A 84 -11.41 13.79 -2.69
N SER A 85 -12.05 12.78 -2.07
CA SER A 85 -13.48 12.55 -2.25
C SER A 85 -14.09 11.79 -1.07
N GLU A 86 -15.39 11.91 -0.91
CA GLU A 86 -16.15 11.10 0.06
C GLU A 86 -16.00 9.61 -0.25
N LYS A 87 -15.97 9.25 -1.53
CA LYS A 87 -15.78 7.87 -1.95
C LYS A 87 -14.46 7.30 -1.41
N MET A 88 -13.36 8.05 -1.54
CA MET A 88 -12.06 7.62 -1.03
C MET A 88 -12.05 7.52 0.48
N PHE A 89 -12.65 8.50 1.17
CA PHE A 89 -12.76 8.46 2.63
C PHE A 89 -13.50 7.21 3.09
N ASN A 90 -14.63 6.89 2.45
CA ASN A 90 -15.42 5.72 2.81
C ASN A 90 -14.68 4.40 2.53
N MET A 91 -13.92 4.34 1.44
CA MET A 91 -13.08 3.17 1.12
C MET A 91 -12.00 2.95 2.20
N TRP A 92 -11.34 4.04 2.61
CA TRP A 92 -10.36 3.98 3.68
C TRP A 92 -11.00 3.53 5.00
N ALA A 93 -12.12 4.16 5.38
CA ALA A 93 -12.81 3.85 6.62
C ALA A 93 -13.23 2.37 6.67
N ALA A 94 -13.70 1.81 5.57
CA ALA A 94 -14.07 0.41 5.49
C ALA A 94 -12.86 -0.53 5.66
N SER A 95 -11.68 -0.12 5.20
CA SER A 95 -10.45 -0.92 5.29
C SER A 95 -9.75 -0.77 6.63
N ALA A 96 -9.84 0.40 7.27
CA ALA A 96 -9.05 0.72 8.45
C ALA A 96 -9.40 -0.16 9.66
N GLY A 97 -10.69 -0.40 9.90
CA GLY A 97 -11.16 -1.23 11.00
C GLY A 97 -10.88 -0.70 12.40
N THR A 98 -9.92 0.20 12.55
CA THR A 98 -9.50 0.82 13.81
C THR A 98 -9.22 2.30 13.57
N ASN A 99 -9.15 3.09 14.66
CA ASN A 99 -8.87 4.52 14.59
C ASN A 99 -9.85 5.29 13.71
N MET A 100 -11.11 4.88 13.77
CA MET A 100 -12.18 5.54 13.03
C MET A 100 -12.39 6.94 13.54
N ILE A 101 -12.53 7.89 12.61
CA ILE A 101 -12.85 9.28 12.96
C ILE A 101 -14.30 9.59 12.65
N ALA A 102 -14.93 10.31 13.56
CA ALA A 102 -16.29 10.81 13.34
C ALA A 102 -16.21 11.96 12.32
N ARG A 103 -16.89 11.79 11.20
CA ARG A 103 -16.95 12.79 10.13
C ARG A 103 -18.33 12.79 9.52
N GLN A 104 -18.88 13.98 9.30
CA GLN A 104 -20.14 14.15 8.60
C GLN A 104 -19.89 14.48 7.14
N PRO A 105 -20.78 14.07 6.21
CA PRO A 105 -20.67 14.49 4.81
C PRO A 105 -20.62 16.02 4.72
N GLY A 106 -19.67 16.54 3.95
CA GLY A 106 -19.43 17.98 3.80
C GLY A 106 -18.35 18.54 4.73
N ASP A 107 -17.91 17.81 5.75
CA ASP A 107 -16.76 18.21 6.55
C ASP A 107 -15.49 18.19 5.66
N PRO A 108 -14.46 18.98 6.01
CA PRO A 108 -13.21 18.95 5.25
C PRO A 108 -12.64 17.54 5.17
N LEU A 109 -12.17 17.17 3.98
CA LEU A 109 -11.53 15.86 3.75
C LEU A 109 -10.12 15.88 4.36
N PRO A 110 -9.74 14.84 5.11
CA PRO A 110 -8.48 14.83 5.82
C PRO A 110 -7.30 14.47 4.94
N ARG A 111 -6.10 14.85 5.39
CA ARG A 111 -4.86 14.18 4.99
C ARG A 111 -4.65 13.02 5.97
N LEU A 112 -4.35 11.84 5.44
CA LEU A 112 -4.20 10.63 6.24
C LEU A 112 -2.74 10.25 6.39
N VAL A 113 -2.42 9.64 7.53
CA VAL A 113 -1.15 8.96 7.79
C VAL A 113 -1.46 7.47 7.96
N LEU A 114 -0.78 6.64 7.16
CA LEU A 114 -0.79 5.19 7.31
C LEU A 114 0.59 4.76 7.77
N ASP A 115 0.66 3.93 8.79
CA ASP A 115 1.92 3.39 9.32
C ASP A 115 1.78 1.89 9.43
N GLY A 116 2.74 1.15 8.92
CA GLY A 116 2.61 -0.29 8.88
C GLY A 116 3.90 -1.05 8.67
N MET A 117 3.72 -2.37 8.67
CA MET A 117 4.78 -3.33 8.41
C MET A 117 4.45 -4.11 7.16
N ALA A 118 5.46 -4.39 6.37
CA ALA A 118 5.37 -5.21 5.17
C ALA A 118 6.23 -6.45 5.31
N VAL A 119 5.66 -7.60 4.96
CA VAL A 119 6.41 -8.86 4.82
C VAL A 119 6.46 -9.16 3.32
N VAL A 120 7.66 -9.28 2.79
CA VAL A 120 7.93 -9.40 1.35
C VAL A 120 8.59 -10.75 1.07
N ASP A 121 8.01 -11.53 0.17
CA ASP A 121 8.51 -12.83 -0.25
C ASP A 121 8.82 -12.76 -1.75
N LEU A 122 10.10 -12.90 -2.10
CA LEU A 122 10.61 -12.75 -3.47
C LEU A 122 11.06 -14.09 -4.04
N ASN A 123 10.88 -14.26 -5.35
CA ASN A 123 11.45 -15.40 -6.07
C ASN A 123 12.92 -15.14 -6.45
N GLN A 124 13.55 -16.08 -7.16
CA GLN A 124 14.96 -15.96 -7.54
C GLN A 124 15.22 -14.82 -8.51
N GLN A 125 14.21 -14.38 -9.27
CA GLN A 125 14.34 -13.24 -10.18
C GLN A 125 14.07 -11.90 -9.49
N GLY A 126 13.78 -11.91 -8.18
CA GLY A 126 13.49 -10.69 -7.43
C GLY A 126 12.06 -10.19 -7.57
N LEU A 127 11.17 -10.99 -8.17
CA LEU A 127 9.75 -10.67 -8.25
C LEU A 127 9.02 -11.14 -7.00
N CYS A 128 8.04 -10.35 -6.56
CA CYS A 128 7.30 -10.65 -5.35
C CYS A 128 6.24 -11.72 -5.59
N ARG A 129 6.31 -12.80 -4.82
CA ARG A 129 5.30 -13.87 -4.81
C ARG A 129 4.18 -13.54 -3.85
N ARG A 130 4.51 -12.92 -2.72
CA ARG A 130 3.55 -12.61 -1.68
C ARG A 130 3.99 -11.35 -0.95
N PHE A 131 3.10 -10.37 -0.90
CA PHE A 131 3.29 -9.11 -0.18
C PHE A 131 2.16 -8.96 0.81
N GLN A 132 2.49 -8.79 2.09
CA GLN A 132 1.51 -8.64 3.16
C GLN A 132 1.80 -7.38 3.94
N ILE A 133 0.76 -6.60 4.22
CA ILE A 133 0.88 -5.44 5.09
C ILE A 133 -0.12 -5.52 6.25
N TRP A 134 0.33 -5.02 7.37
CA TRP A 134 -0.49 -4.71 8.55
C TRP A 134 -0.30 -3.25 8.82
N TRP A 135 -1.37 -2.51 9.05
CA TRP A 135 -1.26 -1.06 9.17
C TRP A 135 -2.35 -0.47 10.03
N HIS A 136 -2.06 0.71 10.56
CA HIS A 136 -3.03 1.58 11.19
C HIS A 136 -3.01 2.92 10.47
N ALA A 137 -4.10 3.65 10.58
CA ALA A 137 -4.21 4.94 9.93
C ALA A 137 -4.98 5.92 10.81
N MET A 138 -4.64 7.20 10.67
CA MET A 138 -5.33 8.27 11.33
C MET A 138 -5.18 9.57 10.52
N PRO A 139 -6.00 10.60 10.78
CA PRO A 139 -5.78 11.89 10.18
C PRO A 139 -4.43 12.46 10.61
N GLU A 140 -3.74 13.12 9.70
CA GLU A 140 -2.52 13.86 10.02
C GLU A 140 -2.89 15.06 10.91
N GLN A 141 -2.14 15.23 11.96
CA GLN A 141 -2.37 16.31 12.94
C GLN A 141 -1.47 17.48 12.72
#